data_15fb8b1e382e69ec4a88c59edc494c89
#
_entry.id   15fb8b1e382e69ec4a88c59edc494c89
#
_cell.length_a   1.000
_cell.length_b   1.000
_cell.length_c   1.000
_cell.angle_alpha   90.00
_cell.angle_beta   90.00
_cell.angle_gamma   90.00
#
_symmetry.space_group_name_H-M   'P 1'
#
loop_
_entity.id
_entity.type
_entity.pdbx_description
1 polymer ?
#
loop_
_entity_poly.entity_id
_entity_poly.type
_entity_poly.pdbx_seq_one_letter_code
_entity_poly.pdbx_strand_id
1 'polypeptide(L)'
;MAGLLADYGVTAVFGVPGGQTLPLYYGILDEGNRIRHILMKDEIDATFAADAYARISGGIGVCDATAGCGAIKFISGLAEAYNTSIPVIAIGSEMEGDWLAARYRGTGSQVVDSKEVLKPVTKWQACLPHVNKMPELVQTAAQMAVSGRPGPVFIECPWRPFREEYTGPDYESNRKLASLPAHRPTPSRDEIDEAIQVLKEAKRPVMLLGGGAWRSGARAEITALAERMAMPAAASLTGKGVLPENHPLSLGVVGSLGG
;
A
#
# COMPACT_ATOMS: atom_id res chain seq x y z
N MET A 1 -13.27 6.85 -10.06
CA MET A 1 -12.04 6.38 -9.37
C MET A 1 -11.58 7.37 -8.30
N ALA A 2 -11.32 8.63 -8.63
CA ALA A 2 -10.78 9.61 -7.68
C ALA A 2 -11.66 9.77 -6.42
N GLY A 3 -12.97 9.89 -6.57
CA GLY A 3 -13.91 9.98 -5.44
C GLY A 3 -13.84 8.79 -4.48
N LEU A 4 -13.73 7.57 -5.01
CA LEU A 4 -13.58 6.37 -4.19
C LEU A 4 -12.25 6.35 -3.42
N LEU A 5 -11.15 6.76 -4.06
CA LEU A 5 -9.87 6.89 -3.37
C LEU A 5 -9.96 7.92 -2.24
N ALA A 6 -10.61 9.07 -2.50
CA ALA A 6 -10.85 10.09 -1.48
C ALA A 6 -11.73 9.56 -0.32
N ASP A 7 -12.76 8.78 -0.63
CA ASP A 7 -13.60 8.12 0.37
C ASP A 7 -12.80 7.15 1.25
N TYR A 8 -11.79 6.50 0.70
CA TYR A 8 -10.87 5.63 1.46
C TYR A 8 -9.78 6.40 2.22
N GLY A 9 -9.84 7.73 2.20
CA GLY A 9 -8.93 8.59 2.95
C GLY A 9 -7.64 8.96 2.23
N VAL A 10 -7.54 8.67 0.93
CA VAL A 10 -6.41 9.11 0.10
C VAL A 10 -6.58 10.60 -0.19
N THR A 11 -5.60 11.42 0.19
CA THR A 11 -5.62 12.87 -0.05
C THR A 11 -4.62 13.32 -1.11
N ALA A 12 -3.75 12.41 -1.54
CA ALA A 12 -2.75 12.70 -2.58
C ALA A 12 -2.48 11.48 -3.47
N VAL A 13 -2.33 11.72 -4.76
CA VAL A 13 -1.86 10.77 -5.76
C VAL A 13 -0.56 11.30 -6.35
N PHE A 14 0.46 10.46 -6.42
CA PHE A 14 1.79 10.84 -6.91
C PHE A 14 2.03 10.25 -8.29
N GLY A 15 2.43 11.04 -9.28
CA GLY A 15 2.62 10.47 -10.61
C GLY A 15 3.16 11.42 -11.65
N VAL A 16 3.35 10.86 -12.84
CA VAL A 16 3.76 11.59 -14.03
C VAL A 16 2.61 11.54 -15.04
N PRO A 17 2.01 12.68 -15.37
CA PRO A 17 0.89 12.72 -16.30
C PRO A 17 1.21 12.16 -17.67
N GLY A 18 0.26 11.37 -18.19
CA GLY A 18 0.30 10.88 -19.56
C GLY A 18 -1.09 10.89 -20.20
N GLY A 19 -1.15 10.84 -21.52
CA GLY A 19 -2.42 10.90 -22.25
C GLY A 19 -3.43 9.84 -21.82
N GLN A 20 -2.96 8.63 -21.46
CA GLN A 20 -3.83 7.52 -21.08
C GLN A 20 -4.33 7.62 -19.63
N THR A 21 -3.71 8.46 -18.78
CA THR A 21 -4.15 8.65 -17.39
C THR A 21 -5.02 9.90 -17.20
N LEU A 22 -5.30 10.66 -18.25
CA LEU A 22 -6.15 11.87 -18.21
C LEU A 22 -7.49 11.67 -17.49
N PRO A 23 -8.21 10.55 -17.64
CA PRO A 23 -9.47 10.35 -16.91
C PRO A 23 -9.32 10.40 -15.39
N LEU A 24 -8.19 9.92 -14.84
CA LEU A 24 -7.91 10.03 -13.41
C LEU A 24 -7.76 11.51 -12.99
N TYR A 25 -7.04 12.30 -13.77
CA TYR A 25 -6.80 13.72 -13.47
C TYR A 25 -8.07 14.56 -13.54
N TYR A 26 -8.93 14.31 -14.54
CA TYR A 26 -10.24 14.96 -14.56
C TYR A 26 -11.06 14.61 -13.32
N GLY A 27 -11.09 13.32 -12.94
CA GLY A 27 -11.75 12.92 -11.71
C GLY A 27 -11.16 13.54 -10.44
N ILE A 28 -9.83 13.76 -10.39
CA ILE A 28 -9.19 14.47 -9.26
C ILE A 28 -9.61 15.95 -9.24
N LEU A 29 -9.70 16.60 -10.40
CA LEU A 29 -10.16 17.98 -10.49
C LEU A 29 -11.61 18.13 -10.04
N ASP A 30 -12.50 17.19 -10.41
CA ASP A 30 -13.91 17.18 -10.01
C ASP A 30 -14.09 17.01 -8.49
N GLU A 31 -13.17 16.31 -7.83
CA GLU A 31 -13.17 16.13 -6.36
C GLU A 31 -12.68 17.37 -5.58
N GLY A 32 -12.18 18.38 -6.26
CA GLY A 32 -11.72 19.62 -5.66
C GLY A 32 -10.62 19.41 -4.62
N ASN A 33 -10.88 19.82 -3.36
CA ASN A 33 -9.88 19.76 -2.30
C ASN A 33 -9.82 18.39 -1.57
N ARG A 34 -10.64 17.42 -1.93
CA ARG A 34 -10.65 16.11 -1.25
C ARG A 34 -9.43 15.27 -1.55
N ILE A 35 -8.94 15.37 -2.78
CA ILE A 35 -7.77 14.64 -3.27
C ILE A 35 -7.00 15.54 -4.27
N ARG A 36 -5.71 15.45 -4.27
CA ARG A 36 -4.88 16.23 -5.18
C ARG A 36 -3.85 15.36 -5.88
N HIS A 37 -3.48 15.72 -7.08
CA HIS A 37 -2.34 15.12 -7.78
C HIS A 37 -1.06 15.89 -7.44
N ILE A 38 -0.01 15.14 -7.12
CA ILE A 38 1.35 15.67 -6.89
C ILE A 38 2.21 15.24 -8.08
N LEU A 39 2.56 16.22 -8.89
CA LEU A 39 3.42 16.01 -10.05
C LEU A 39 4.82 15.58 -9.61
N MET A 40 5.23 14.40 -10.08
CA MET A 40 6.57 13.87 -9.88
C MET A 40 7.42 14.04 -11.14
N LYS A 41 8.73 13.96 -11.01
CA LYS A 41 9.67 14.03 -12.14
C LYS A 41 9.90 12.68 -12.82
N ASP A 42 9.68 11.61 -12.08
CA ASP A 42 9.83 10.23 -12.53
C ASP A 42 8.83 9.32 -11.80
N GLU A 43 8.40 8.25 -12.43
CA GLU A 43 7.45 7.28 -11.86
C GLU A 43 8.09 6.44 -10.74
N ILE A 44 9.42 6.31 -10.73
CA ILE A 44 10.14 5.70 -9.60
C ILE A 44 9.95 6.57 -8.36
N ASP A 45 10.16 7.87 -8.49
CA ASP A 45 9.95 8.83 -7.39
C ASP A 45 8.50 8.83 -6.93
N ALA A 46 7.55 8.66 -7.85
CA ALA A 46 6.13 8.59 -7.53
C ALA A 46 5.80 7.40 -6.60
N THR A 47 6.39 6.24 -6.87
CA THR A 47 6.18 5.05 -6.00
C THR A 47 6.81 5.21 -4.63
N PHE A 48 8.02 5.77 -4.54
CA PHE A 48 8.65 6.05 -3.25
C PHE A 48 7.90 7.15 -2.47
N ALA A 49 7.36 8.16 -3.15
CA ALA A 49 6.52 9.17 -2.51
C ALA A 49 5.21 8.57 -1.97
N ALA A 50 4.57 7.67 -2.72
CA ALA A 50 3.38 6.94 -2.27
C ALA A 50 3.70 6.04 -1.06
N ASP A 51 4.82 5.32 -1.08
CA ASP A 51 5.30 4.52 0.04
C ASP A 51 5.52 5.38 1.29
N ALA A 52 6.26 6.48 1.17
CA ALA A 52 6.51 7.40 2.27
C ALA A 52 5.22 8.02 2.83
N TYR A 53 4.29 8.40 1.93
CA TYR A 53 2.99 8.91 2.32
C TYR A 53 2.20 7.89 3.14
N ALA A 54 2.16 6.62 2.70
CA ALA A 54 1.48 5.55 3.43
C ALA A 54 2.07 5.32 4.82
N ARG A 55 3.39 5.40 4.97
CA ARG A 55 4.07 5.27 6.26
C ARG A 55 3.69 6.37 7.25
N ILE A 56 3.63 7.61 6.77
CA ILE A 56 3.40 8.79 7.64
C ILE A 56 1.92 8.97 7.92
N SER A 57 1.05 8.80 6.92
CA SER A 57 -0.40 8.97 7.07
C SER A 57 -1.06 7.80 7.83
N GLY A 58 -0.43 6.63 7.85
CA GLY A 58 -1.03 5.39 8.33
C GLY A 58 -2.15 4.85 7.43
N GLY A 59 -2.28 5.38 6.21
CA GLY A 59 -3.28 5.00 5.21
C GLY A 59 -2.68 4.30 4.00
N ILE A 60 -3.33 4.42 2.87
CA ILE A 60 -2.91 3.85 1.59
C ILE A 60 -2.19 4.91 0.77
N GLY A 61 -1.00 4.60 0.26
CA GLY A 61 -0.32 5.40 -0.75
C GLY A 61 -0.86 5.12 -2.14
N VAL A 62 -0.92 6.13 -2.99
CA VAL A 62 -1.38 5.96 -4.38
C VAL A 62 -0.42 6.61 -5.34
N CYS A 63 -0.01 5.88 -6.36
CA CYS A 63 0.77 6.42 -7.47
C CYS A 63 0.13 6.08 -8.80
N ASP A 64 0.40 6.89 -9.82
CA ASP A 64 -0.10 6.67 -11.18
C ASP A 64 0.99 6.86 -12.24
N ALA A 65 0.81 6.18 -13.37
CA ALA A 65 1.68 6.30 -14.53
C ALA A 65 0.95 5.96 -15.82
N THR A 66 1.46 6.52 -16.91
CA THR A 66 1.02 6.19 -18.26
C THR A 66 1.40 4.76 -18.66
N ALA A 67 0.86 4.30 -19.78
CA ALA A 67 1.04 2.95 -20.31
C ALA A 67 2.50 2.55 -20.49
N GLY A 68 2.78 1.29 -20.32
CA GLY A 68 4.04 0.63 -20.63
C GLY A 68 5.24 1.22 -19.90
N CYS A 69 6.03 2.02 -20.59
CA CYS A 69 7.29 2.57 -20.06
C CYS A 69 7.14 3.31 -18.73
N GLY A 70 6.02 4.00 -18.49
CA GLY A 70 5.73 4.64 -17.21
C GLY A 70 5.42 3.60 -16.13
N ALA A 71 4.45 2.72 -16.39
CA ALA A 71 3.99 1.74 -15.41
C ALA A 71 5.10 0.77 -14.94
N ILE A 72 6.00 0.31 -15.83
CA ILE A 72 7.08 -0.61 -15.44
C ILE A 72 8.12 0.02 -14.53
N LYS A 73 8.25 1.35 -14.51
CA LYS A 73 9.14 2.05 -13.57
C LYS A 73 8.69 1.95 -12.12
N PHE A 74 7.45 1.59 -11.88
CA PHE A 74 6.97 1.36 -10.51
C PHE A 74 7.74 0.27 -9.76
N ILE A 75 8.42 -0.62 -10.46
CA ILE A 75 9.02 -1.83 -9.90
C ILE A 75 9.92 -1.54 -8.69
N SER A 76 10.71 -0.47 -8.72
CA SER A 76 11.67 -0.15 -7.66
C SER A 76 10.98 0.20 -6.34
N GLY A 77 10.06 1.16 -6.37
CA GLY A 77 9.35 1.59 -5.16
C GLY A 77 8.33 0.55 -4.68
N LEU A 78 7.68 -0.20 -5.61
CA LEU A 78 6.79 -1.29 -5.21
C LEU A 78 7.56 -2.46 -4.58
N ALA A 79 8.79 -2.74 -5.01
CA ALA A 79 9.64 -3.75 -4.36
C ALA A 79 9.93 -3.37 -2.90
N GLU A 80 10.23 -2.09 -2.63
CA GLU A 80 10.42 -1.59 -1.27
C GLU A 80 9.13 -1.71 -0.45
N ALA A 81 8.00 -1.23 -0.98
CA ALA A 81 6.70 -1.33 -0.33
C ALA A 81 6.29 -2.79 -0.04
N TYR A 82 6.57 -3.71 -0.97
CA TYR A 82 6.31 -5.14 -0.82
C TYR A 82 7.15 -5.73 0.32
N ASN A 83 8.44 -5.47 0.35
CA ASN A 83 9.36 -6.01 1.36
C ASN A 83 9.07 -5.45 2.77
N THR A 84 8.65 -4.19 2.85
CA THR A 84 8.37 -3.51 4.13
C THR A 84 6.90 -3.53 4.53
N SER A 85 6.06 -4.21 3.74
CA SER A 85 4.62 -4.38 4.02
C SER A 85 3.84 -3.05 4.06
N ILE A 86 4.08 -2.18 3.10
CA ILE A 86 3.41 -0.88 3.00
C ILE A 86 2.30 -0.96 1.96
N PRO A 87 1.06 -0.55 2.29
CA PRO A 87 -0.06 -0.59 1.36
C PRO A 87 0.05 0.55 0.34
N VAL A 88 0.25 0.18 -0.92
CA VAL A 88 0.31 1.11 -2.06
C VAL A 88 -0.64 0.61 -3.15
N ILE A 89 -1.45 1.49 -3.71
CA ILE A 89 -2.20 1.25 -4.94
C ILE A 89 -1.46 1.94 -6.08
N ALA A 90 -0.89 1.16 -6.98
CA ALA A 90 -0.30 1.65 -8.22
C ALA A 90 -1.34 1.55 -9.35
N ILE A 91 -1.58 2.66 -10.04
CA ILE A 91 -2.54 2.77 -11.13
C ILE A 91 -1.74 2.98 -12.42
N GLY A 92 -1.73 1.98 -13.29
CA GLY A 92 -1.13 2.10 -14.61
C GLY A 92 -2.19 2.08 -15.69
N SER A 93 -2.07 2.92 -16.70
CA SER A 93 -2.89 2.73 -17.90
C SER A 93 -2.28 1.68 -18.82
N GLU A 94 -3.07 1.19 -19.77
CA GLU A 94 -2.62 0.27 -20.82
C GLU A 94 -3.26 0.63 -22.16
N MET A 95 -2.56 0.28 -23.20
CA MET A 95 -3.10 0.33 -24.57
C MET A 95 -4.11 -0.78 -24.80
N GLU A 96 -4.99 -0.64 -25.77
CA GLU A 96 -6.14 -1.49 -25.95
C GLU A 96 -6.13 -2.32 -27.22
N GLY A 97 -6.89 -3.42 -27.19
CA GLY A 97 -7.38 -4.16 -28.34
C GLY A 97 -6.33 -4.44 -29.42
N ASP A 98 -6.49 -3.83 -30.58
CA ASP A 98 -5.56 -3.98 -31.70
C ASP A 98 -4.13 -3.51 -31.39
N TRP A 99 -3.95 -2.60 -30.46
CA TRP A 99 -2.65 -2.16 -29.97
C TRP A 99 -1.94 -3.24 -29.14
N LEU A 100 -2.68 -4.04 -28.37
CA LEU A 100 -2.11 -5.22 -27.72
C LEU A 100 -1.61 -6.24 -28.77
N ALA A 101 -2.32 -6.42 -29.86
CA ALA A 101 -1.85 -7.23 -30.97
C ALA A 101 -0.57 -6.66 -31.63
N ALA A 102 -0.41 -5.35 -31.66
CA ALA A 102 0.79 -4.68 -32.14
C ALA A 102 2.04 -4.99 -31.30
N ARG A 103 1.89 -5.34 -30.02
CA ARG A 103 2.97 -5.81 -29.16
C ARG A 103 3.68 -7.03 -29.74
N TYR A 104 2.93 -8.02 -30.20
CA TYR A 104 3.49 -9.24 -30.82
C TYR A 104 4.20 -8.97 -32.14
N ARG A 105 3.84 -7.89 -32.81
CA ARG A 105 4.45 -7.46 -34.08
C ARG A 105 5.60 -6.48 -33.88
N GLY A 106 5.86 -6.01 -32.64
CA GLY A 106 6.86 -4.98 -32.37
C GLY A 106 6.51 -3.59 -32.94
N THR A 107 5.22 -3.33 -33.21
CA THR A 107 4.74 -2.07 -33.80
C THR A 107 3.95 -1.19 -32.82
N GLY A 108 3.69 -1.69 -31.60
CA GLY A 108 2.99 -0.93 -30.57
C GLY A 108 3.93 -0.03 -29.78
N SER A 109 3.73 1.29 -29.84
CA SER A 109 4.46 2.22 -28.98
C SER A 109 4.02 2.06 -27.52
N GLN A 110 4.95 1.96 -26.60
CA GLN A 110 4.71 1.87 -25.15
C GLN A 110 3.88 0.65 -24.70
N VAL A 111 3.75 -0.37 -25.50
CA VAL A 111 3.00 -1.58 -25.14
C VAL A 111 3.93 -2.58 -24.45
N VAL A 112 3.70 -2.78 -23.15
CA VAL A 112 4.44 -3.73 -22.30
C VAL A 112 3.44 -4.49 -21.43
N ASP A 113 3.71 -5.75 -21.12
CA ASP A 113 2.93 -6.49 -20.14
C ASP A 113 3.29 -6.02 -18.72
N SER A 114 2.71 -4.89 -18.33
CA SER A 114 3.00 -4.27 -17.04
C SER A 114 2.63 -5.19 -15.88
N LYS A 115 1.59 -6.01 -16.00
CA LYS A 115 1.21 -6.97 -14.96
C LYS A 115 2.26 -8.05 -14.77
N GLU A 116 2.77 -8.65 -15.83
CA GLU A 116 3.82 -9.66 -15.70
C GLU A 116 5.13 -9.06 -15.14
N VAL A 117 5.49 -7.84 -15.54
CA VAL A 117 6.68 -7.15 -15.01
C VAL A 117 6.52 -6.84 -13.52
N LEU A 118 5.35 -6.40 -13.07
CA LEU A 118 5.11 -5.99 -11.69
C LEU A 118 4.65 -7.15 -10.77
N LYS A 119 4.42 -8.33 -11.31
CA LYS A 119 3.94 -9.50 -10.56
C LYS A 119 4.79 -9.87 -9.33
N PRO A 120 6.12 -9.89 -9.40
CA PRO A 120 6.95 -10.27 -8.26
C PRO A 120 6.96 -9.23 -7.13
N VAL A 121 6.51 -8.01 -7.39
CA VAL A 121 6.54 -6.89 -6.43
C VAL A 121 5.15 -6.38 -6.04
N THR A 122 4.11 -7.13 -6.38
CA THR A 122 2.72 -6.83 -6.01
C THR A 122 2.04 -8.05 -5.41
N LYS A 123 1.22 -7.85 -4.40
CA LYS A 123 0.47 -8.95 -3.79
C LYS A 123 -0.84 -9.27 -4.51
N TRP A 124 -1.33 -8.34 -5.32
CA TRP A 124 -2.55 -8.49 -6.10
C TRP A 124 -2.54 -7.53 -7.29
N GLN A 125 -3.15 -7.97 -8.38
CA GLN A 125 -3.29 -7.19 -9.59
C GLN A 125 -4.64 -7.43 -10.23
N ALA A 126 -5.19 -6.41 -10.86
CA ALA A 126 -6.35 -6.57 -11.74
C ALA A 126 -6.32 -5.57 -12.89
N CYS A 127 -7.04 -5.92 -13.95
CA CYS A 127 -7.29 -5.07 -15.10
C CYS A 127 -8.74 -4.60 -15.05
N LEU A 128 -8.99 -3.33 -15.36
CA LEU A 128 -10.33 -2.78 -15.49
C LEU A 128 -11.01 -3.33 -16.75
N PRO A 129 -12.00 -4.22 -16.62
CA PRO A 129 -12.63 -4.84 -17.81
C PRO A 129 -13.67 -3.91 -18.46
N HIS A 130 -14.32 -3.05 -17.65
CA HIS A 130 -15.39 -2.14 -18.06
C HIS A 130 -15.55 -1.06 -17.00
N VAL A 131 -15.93 0.17 -17.39
CA VAL A 131 -16.04 1.30 -16.48
C VAL A 131 -16.98 1.04 -15.30
N ASN A 132 -18.09 0.32 -15.51
CA ASN A 132 -19.05 0.01 -14.44
C ASN A 132 -18.49 -0.98 -13.39
N LYS A 133 -17.32 -1.56 -13.62
CA LYS A 133 -16.58 -2.36 -12.63
C LYS A 133 -15.54 -1.54 -11.83
N MET A 134 -15.39 -0.27 -12.13
CA MET A 134 -14.46 0.62 -11.45
C MET A 134 -14.66 0.68 -9.93
N PRO A 135 -15.88 0.83 -9.39
CA PRO A 135 -16.09 0.88 -7.94
C PRO A 135 -15.65 -0.40 -7.24
N GLU A 136 -16.08 -1.55 -7.76
CA GLU A 136 -15.73 -2.87 -7.23
C GLU A 136 -14.21 -3.10 -7.27
N LEU A 137 -13.58 -2.70 -8.38
CA LEU A 137 -12.14 -2.85 -8.58
C LEU A 137 -11.34 -2.02 -7.57
N VAL A 138 -11.69 -0.74 -7.39
CA VAL A 138 -11.00 0.16 -6.45
C VAL A 138 -11.21 -0.30 -5.00
N GLN A 139 -12.42 -0.73 -4.64
CA GLN A 139 -12.68 -1.28 -3.32
C GLN A 139 -11.86 -2.53 -3.05
N THR A 140 -11.84 -3.46 -4.01
CA THR A 140 -11.04 -4.69 -3.88
C THR A 140 -9.56 -4.39 -3.76
N ALA A 141 -9.05 -3.45 -4.55
CA ALA A 141 -7.65 -3.02 -4.49
C ALA A 141 -7.32 -2.44 -3.10
N ALA A 142 -8.16 -1.55 -2.58
CA ALA A 142 -7.96 -0.97 -1.26
C ALA A 142 -7.97 -2.05 -0.15
N GLN A 143 -8.94 -2.97 -0.20
CA GLN A 143 -9.02 -4.08 0.74
C GLN A 143 -7.79 -5.00 0.64
N MET A 144 -7.39 -5.35 -0.57
CA MET A 144 -6.22 -6.22 -0.79
C MET A 144 -4.92 -5.58 -0.34
N ALA A 145 -4.77 -4.25 -0.53
CA ALA A 145 -3.58 -3.53 -0.08
C ALA A 145 -3.39 -3.60 1.44
N VAL A 146 -4.47 -3.54 2.23
CA VAL A 146 -4.41 -3.49 3.70
C VAL A 146 -4.63 -4.83 4.39
N SER A 147 -5.18 -5.85 3.71
CA SER A 147 -5.54 -7.14 4.32
C SER A 147 -4.33 -8.04 4.55
N GLY A 148 -4.37 -8.86 5.60
CA GLY A 148 -3.29 -9.79 5.95
C GLY A 148 -1.97 -9.04 6.14
N ARG A 149 -0.89 -9.49 5.46
CA ARG A 149 0.32 -8.70 5.32
C ARG A 149 0.03 -7.54 4.36
N PRO A 150 0.00 -6.27 4.78
CA PRO A 150 -0.17 -5.15 3.87
C PRO A 150 0.88 -5.13 2.77
N GLY A 151 0.56 -4.53 1.64
CA GLY A 151 1.51 -4.47 0.53
C GLY A 151 0.93 -3.84 -0.72
N PRO A 152 1.76 -3.63 -1.73
CA PRO A 152 1.35 -2.99 -2.96
C PRO A 152 0.43 -3.85 -3.82
N VAL A 153 -0.48 -3.19 -4.49
CA VAL A 153 -1.38 -3.75 -5.49
C VAL A 153 -1.32 -2.92 -6.77
N PHE A 154 -1.62 -3.54 -7.90
CA PHE A 154 -1.59 -2.86 -9.19
C PHE A 154 -2.95 -2.94 -9.88
N ILE A 155 -3.45 -1.79 -10.32
CA ILE A 155 -4.63 -1.66 -11.16
C ILE A 155 -4.19 -1.23 -12.55
N GLU A 156 -4.46 -2.06 -13.53
CA GLU A 156 -4.27 -1.74 -14.93
C GLU A 156 -5.56 -1.19 -15.52
N CYS A 157 -5.50 0.00 -16.09
CA CYS A 157 -6.63 0.70 -16.67
C CYS A 157 -6.46 0.84 -18.19
N PRO A 158 -7.02 -0.07 -18.99
CA PRO A 158 -7.01 0.05 -20.44
C PRO A 158 -7.72 1.34 -20.88
N TRP A 159 -7.20 1.96 -21.93
CA TRP A 159 -7.57 3.31 -22.37
C TRP A 159 -9.08 3.51 -22.60
N ARG A 160 -9.78 2.58 -23.28
CA ARG A 160 -11.20 2.72 -23.60
C ARG A 160 -12.08 2.64 -22.34
N PRO A 161 -12.07 1.51 -21.57
CA PRO A 161 -12.90 1.44 -20.37
C PRO A 161 -12.59 2.54 -19.36
N PHE A 162 -11.36 3.07 -19.35
CA PHE A 162 -10.98 4.15 -18.43
C PHE A 162 -11.57 5.52 -18.82
N ARG A 163 -11.92 5.72 -20.10
CA ARG A 163 -12.52 6.95 -20.63
C ARG A 163 -14.03 6.95 -20.70
N GLU A 164 -14.65 5.80 -20.59
CA GLU A 164 -16.10 5.66 -20.65
C GLU A 164 -16.75 6.33 -19.43
N GLU A 165 -17.94 6.86 -19.65
CA GLU A 165 -18.76 7.40 -18.58
C GLU A 165 -19.34 6.26 -17.73
N TYR A 166 -19.28 6.41 -16.42
CA TYR A 166 -19.87 5.47 -15.49
C TYR A 166 -21.40 5.59 -15.55
N THR A 167 -22.06 4.52 -15.91
CA THR A 167 -23.53 4.42 -16.02
C THR A 167 -24.13 3.38 -15.06
N GLY A 168 -23.32 2.88 -14.13
CA GLY A 168 -23.73 1.91 -13.14
C GLY A 168 -24.57 2.51 -12.02
N PRO A 169 -25.07 1.70 -11.09
CA PRO A 169 -25.79 2.19 -9.93
C PRO A 169 -24.89 3.01 -9.02
N ASP A 170 -25.49 3.87 -8.21
CA ASP A 170 -24.77 4.58 -7.15
C ASP A 170 -24.00 3.56 -6.28
N TYR A 171 -22.77 3.89 -5.99
CA TYR A 171 -21.87 3.01 -5.23
C TYR A 171 -21.51 3.65 -3.91
N GLU A 172 -21.89 2.99 -2.83
CA GLU A 172 -21.49 3.38 -1.48
C GLU A 172 -20.13 2.77 -1.13
N SER A 173 -19.16 3.61 -0.88
CA SER A 173 -17.84 3.19 -0.44
C SER A 173 -17.88 2.66 1.00
N ASN A 174 -17.26 1.51 1.24
CA ASN A 174 -17.09 0.98 2.59
C ASN A 174 -15.69 1.31 3.12
N ARG A 175 -15.55 2.46 3.75
CA ARG A 175 -14.28 2.95 4.29
C ARG A 175 -13.58 1.98 5.25
N LYS A 176 -14.34 1.12 5.94
CA LYS A 176 -13.77 0.12 6.87
C LYS A 176 -12.89 -0.89 6.15
N LEU A 177 -13.16 -1.19 4.88
CA LEU A 177 -12.37 -2.13 4.08
C LEU A 177 -10.96 -1.61 3.73
N ALA A 178 -10.74 -0.31 3.81
CA ALA A 178 -9.45 0.35 3.57
C ALA A 178 -8.73 0.75 4.86
N SER A 179 -9.23 0.34 6.03
CA SER A 179 -8.59 0.64 7.32
C SER A 179 -7.32 -0.18 7.52
N LEU A 180 -6.32 0.41 8.16
CA LEU A 180 -5.07 -0.25 8.52
C LEU A 180 -4.89 -0.24 10.05
N PRO A 181 -4.75 -1.37 10.70
CA PRO A 181 -4.91 -2.74 10.17
C PRO A 181 -6.35 -3.05 9.76
N ALA A 182 -6.50 -3.83 8.68
CA ALA A 182 -7.83 -4.22 8.17
C ALA A 182 -8.64 -5.02 9.18
N HIS A 183 -7.97 -5.86 9.95
CA HIS A 183 -8.54 -6.68 11.01
C HIS A 183 -7.63 -6.68 12.23
N ARG A 184 -8.25 -6.74 13.40
CA ARG A 184 -7.57 -6.93 14.69
C ARG A 184 -8.06 -8.26 15.28
N PRO A 185 -7.44 -9.40 14.91
CA PRO A 185 -7.81 -10.68 15.51
C PRO A 185 -7.53 -10.63 17.01
N THR A 186 -8.49 -11.10 17.79
CA THR A 186 -8.35 -11.23 19.24
C THR A 186 -7.95 -12.65 19.54
N PRO A 187 -6.83 -12.91 20.23
CA PRO A 187 -6.46 -14.24 20.66
C PRO A 187 -7.48 -14.79 21.67
N SER A 188 -7.60 -16.09 21.76
CA SER A 188 -8.39 -16.74 22.81
C SER A 188 -7.76 -16.49 24.18
N ARG A 189 -8.56 -16.68 25.24
CA ARG A 189 -8.05 -16.54 26.60
C ARG A 189 -6.95 -17.56 26.90
N ASP A 190 -7.12 -18.77 26.43
CA ASP A 190 -6.15 -19.87 26.64
C ASP A 190 -4.80 -19.53 25.97
N GLU A 191 -4.80 -18.99 24.76
CA GLU A 191 -3.57 -18.53 24.08
C GLU A 191 -2.87 -17.40 24.84
N ILE A 192 -3.64 -16.49 25.43
CA ILE A 192 -3.09 -15.43 26.27
C ILE A 192 -2.46 -16.02 27.54
N ASP A 193 -3.16 -16.93 28.22
CA ASP A 193 -2.70 -17.55 29.45
C ASP A 193 -1.43 -18.40 29.21
N GLU A 194 -1.36 -19.11 28.09
CA GLU A 194 -0.15 -19.83 27.65
C GLU A 194 1.02 -18.88 27.44
N ALA A 195 0.82 -17.79 26.72
CA ALA A 195 1.87 -16.77 26.49
C ALA A 195 2.36 -16.14 27.79
N ILE A 196 1.44 -15.85 28.74
CA ILE A 196 1.78 -15.34 30.07
C ILE A 196 2.61 -16.36 30.85
N GLN A 197 2.27 -17.65 30.77
CA GLN A 197 3.02 -18.69 31.48
C GLN A 197 4.47 -18.79 30.93
N VAL A 198 4.62 -18.80 29.62
CA VAL A 198 5.96 -18.80 28.97
C VAL A 198 6.79 -17.59 29.42
N LEU A 199 6.18 -16.40 29.45
CA LEU A 199 6.86 -15.18 29.91
C LEU A 199 7.26 -15.25 31.39
N LYS A 200 6.42 -15.82 32.26
CA LYS A 200 6.72 -15.97 33.70
C LYS A 200 7.88 -16.94 33.96
N GLU A 201 8.02 -17.98 33.16
CA GLU A 201 9.08 -18.97 33.27
C GLU A 201 10.39 -18.51 32.65
N ALA A 202 10.35 -17.51 31.79
CA ALA A 202 11.52 -16.99 31.10
C ALA A 202 12.50 -16.32 32.08
N LYS A 203 13.73 -16.77 32.10
CA LYS A 203 14.79 -16.20 32.96
C LYS A 203 15.40 -14.92 32.40
N ARG A 204 15.45 -14.78 31.09
CA ARG A 204 16.07 -13.65 30.38
C ARG A 204 15.24 -13.29 29.13
N PRO A 205 14.00 -12.84 29.28
CA PRO A 205 13.17 -12.50 28.14
C PRO A 205 13.71 -11.25 27.43
N VAL A 206 13.61 -11.22 26.10
CA VAL A 206 13.92 -10.07 25.26
C VAL A 206 12.76 -9.88 24.30
N MET A 207 12.33 -8.65 24.09
CA MET A 207 11.28 -8.31 23.13
C MET A 207 11.90 -7.91 21.79
N LEU A 208 11.46 -8.51 20.70
CA LEU A 208 11.83 -8.09 19.34
C LEU A 208 10.61 -7.45 18.66
N LEU A 209 10.73 -6.15 18.38
CA LEU A 209 9.66 -5.31 17.84
C LEU A 209 9.81 -5.11 16.33
N GLY A 210 8.88 -5.64 15.57
CA GLY A 210 8.81 -5.48 14.12
C GLY A 210 7.84 -4.39 13.65
N GLY A 211 7.77 -4.16 12.35
CA GLY A 211 6.85 -3.19 11.75
C GLY A 211 5.35 -3.47 12.02
N GLY A 212 4.99 -4.72 12.31
CA GLY A 212 3.64 -5.09 12.75
C GLY A 212 3.28 -4.46 14.10
N ALA A 213 4.22 -4.45 15.06
CA ALA A 213 4.05 -3.79 16.35
C ALA A 213 3.84 -2.29 16.20
N TRP A 214 4.57 -1.65 15.28
CA TRP A 214 4.37 -0.23 14.97
C TRP A 214 2.98 0.05 14.40
N ARG A 215 2.53 -0.74 13.42
CA ARG A 215 1.21 -0.57 12.76
C ARG A 215 0.03 -0.94 13.65
N SER A 216 0.22 -1.83 14.62
CA SER A 216 -0.84 -2.20 15.57
C SER A 216 -1.30 -1.06 16.47
N GLY A 217 -0.46 -0.03 16.63
CA GLY A 217 -0.70 1.06 17.55
C GLY A 217 -0.52 0.71 19.02
N ALA A 218 -0.03 -0.51 19.35
CA ALA A 218 0.12 -1.03 20.72
C ALA A 218 1.36 -0.50 21.44
N ARG A 219 1.80 0.71 21.13
CA ARG A 219 3.02 1.29 21.68
C ARG A 219 2.97 1.45 23.19
N ALA A 220 1.83 1.90 23.74
CA ALA A 220 1.64 2.07 25.17
C ALA A 220 1.66 0.72 25.90
N GLU A 221 0.98 -0.28 25.37
CA GLU A 221 0.90 -1.62 25.94
C GLU A 221 2.27 -2.32 25.90
N ILE A 222 3.00 -2.17 24.81
CA ILE A 222 4.36 -2.72 24.65
C ILE A 222 5.30 -2.08 25.68
N THR A 223 5.26 -0.77 25.85
CA THR A 223 6.07 -0.06 26.85
C THR A 223 5.74 -0.54 28.25
N ALA A 224 4.46 -0.60 28.61
CA ALA A 224 4.02 -1.05 29.91
C ALA A 224 4.43 -2.51 30.19
N LEU A 225 4.37 -3.38 29.20
CA LEU A 225 4.84 -4.77 29.33
C LEU A 225 6.36 -4.85 29.55
N ALA A 226 7.13 -4.08 28.77
CA ALA A 226 8.57 -4.03 28.87
C ALA A 226 8.99 -3.58 30.29
N GLU A 227 8.39 -2.48 30.78
CA GLU A 227 8.65 -1.95 32.13
C GLU A 227 8.26 -2.92 33.24
N ARG A 228 7.05 -3.50 33.14
CA ARG A 228 6.54 -4.41 34.18
C ARG A 228 7.40 -5.67 34.34
N MET A 229 8.00 -6.14 33.27
CA MET A 229 8.85 -7.34 33.27
C MET A 229 10.34 -7.03 33.29
N ALA A 230 10.74 -5.74 33.33
CA ALA A 230 12.12 -5.30 33.14
C ALA A 230 12.75 -5.96 31.90
N MET A 231 11.97 -6.07 30.82
CA MET A 231 12.33 -6.82 29.60
C MET A 231 12.95 -5.88 28.56
N PRO A 232 14.23 -6.04 28.23
CA PRO A 232 14.86 -5.26 27.17
C PRO A 232 14.17 -5.49 25.85
N ALA A 233 14.08 -4.44 25.03
CA ALA A 233 13.44 -4.47 23.72
C ALA A 233 14.35 -3.97 22.60
N ALA A 234 14.48 -4.79 21.58
CA ALA A 234 15.16 -4.45 20.32
C ALA A 234 14.13 -4.23 19.22
N ALA A 235 14.42 -3.38 18.26
CA ALA A 235 13.55 -3.15 17.11
C ALA A 235 14.21 -3.59 15.82
N SER A 236 13.44 -4.13 14.87
CA SER A 236 13.87 -4.18 13.49
C SER A 236 13.84 -2.77 12.90
N LEU A 237 14.44 -2.56 11.71
CA LEU A 237 14.42 -1.26 11.06
C LEU A 237 12.99 -0.70 10.88
N THR A 238 12.03 -1.56 10.50
CA THR A 238 10.61 -1.19 10.34
C THR A 238 9.84 -1.08 11.65
N GLY A 239 10.40 -1.57 12.75
CA GLY A 239 9.84 -1.45 14.10
C GLY A 239 10.42 -0.29 14.90
N LYS A 240 11.36 0.45 14.32
CA LYS A 240 12.00 1.62 14.98
C LYS A 240 10.96 2.59 15.51
N GLY A 241 11.13 3.03 16.75
CA GLY A 241 10.26 3.99 17.40
C GLY A 241 8.99 3.38 18.05
N VAL A 242 8.82 2.06 18.08
CA VAL A 242 7.76 1.41 18.89
C VAL A 242 8.06 1.62 20.36
N LEU A 243 9.28 1.33 20.81
CA LEU A 243 9.81 1.78 22.11
C LEU A 243 10.74 2.97 21.84
N PRO A 244 10.63 4.09 22.59
CA PRO A 244 11.55 5.22 22.41
C PRO A 244 13.01 4.79 22.54
N GLU A 245 13.89 5.25 21.67
CA GLU A 245 15.30 4.84 21.69
C GLU A 245 16.06 5.31 22.93
N ASN A 246 15.60 6.37 23.58
CA ASN A 246 16.12 6.86 24.86
C ASN A 246 15.53 6.16 26.08
N HIS A 247 14.66 5.16 25.90
CA HIS A 247 14.10 4.38 27.00
C HIS A 247 15.18 3.47 27.60
N PRO A 248 15.28 3.33 28.96
CA PRO A 248 16.31 2.52 29.62
C PRO A 248 16.35 1.05 29.19
N LEU A 249 15.22 0.51 28.75
CA LEU A 249 15.11 -0.87 28.25
C LEU A 249 15.29 -0.98 26.72
N SER A 250 15.59 0.10 26.02
CA SER A 250 15.80 0.07 24.57
C SER A 250 17.20 -0.45 24.26
N LEU A 251 17.26 -1.47 23.41
CA LEU A 251 18.49 -2.01 22.82
C LEU A 251 18.77 -1.41 21.42
N GLY A 252 17.94 -0.45 20.98
CA GLY A 252 18.08 0.14 19.66
C GLY A 252 17.60 -0.77 18.52
N VAL A 253 18.11 -0.52 17.32
CA VAL A 253 17.78 -1.29 16.11
C VAL A 253 18.77 -2.44 15.96
N VAL A 254 18.25 -3.65 15.65
CA VAL A 254 19.04 -4.85 15.42
C VAL A 254 18.81 -5.40 14.00
N GLY A 255 19.75 -6.19 13.51
CA GLY A 255 19.75 -6.76 12.17
C GLY A 255 20.96 -6.28 11.37
N SER A 256 20.95 -6.51 10.06
CA SER A 256 22.08 -6.20 9.17
C SER A 256 22.48 -4.72 9.12
N LEU A 257 21.62 -3.81 9.55
CA LEU A 257 21.87 -2.37 9.64
C LEU A 257 21.77 -1.86 11.10
N GLY A 258 21.74 -2.76 12.05
CA GLY A 258 21.71 -2.45 13.46
C GLY A 258 23.10 -2.39 14.09
N GLY A 259 23.19 -1.74 15.25
CA GLY A 259 24.41 -1.72 16.07
C GLY A 259 24.56 -2.94 16.97
#